data_1a862d67f9a1642d1d9c0ea0523c4d70
#
_entry.id   1a862d67f9a1642d1d9c0ea0523c4d70
#
_cell.length_a   1.000
_cell.length_b   1.000
_cell.length_c   1.000
_cell.angle_alpha   90.00
_cell.angle_beta   90.00
_cell.angle_gamma   90.00
#
_symmetry.space_group_name_H-M   'P 1'
#
loop_
_entity.id
_entity.type
_entity.pdbx_description
1 polymer ?
#
loop_
_entity_poly.entity_id
_entity_poly.type
_entity_poly.pdbx_seq_one_letter_code
_entity_poly.pdbx_strand_id
1 'polypeptide(L)'
;KQTGHTLVRLNDSGNEIRAIIQKEENKNIEVTHTKNGTTIVLFSGELDKAVAAMIIANGAKAAGRDVTIFCTFWGLNALKKTQSQRIKKKGIAKLFDFMLPNSPIKMPISKMNMFGVGNLMMRYVMKKKNVDDLPSLINQAVEQGVKLIACTMSMDVMGITKEELRDDVEYGGVGAYIGYTEQANHNLFI
;
A
#
# COMPACT_ATOMS: atom_id res chain seq x y z
N LYS A 1 24.69 -31.71 12.33
CA LYS A 1 24.35 -30.56 11.49
C LYS A 1 25.07 -30.71 10.18
N GLN A 2 24.32 -30.90 9.08
CA GLN A 2 24.90 -30.94 7.73
C GLN A 2 25.30 -29.49 7.39
N THR A 3 26.60 -29.28 7.18
CA THR A 3 27.18 -27.95 6.93
C THR A 3 27.28 -27.60 5.43
N GLY A 4 26.80 -28.49 4.54
CA GLY A 4 26.88 -28.30 3.08
C GLY A 4 28.30 -28.42 2.49
N HIS A 5 29.27 -28.83 3.27
CA HIS A 5 30.65 -29.02 2.82
C HIS A 5 30.96 -30.49 2.61
N THR A 6 31.68 -30.83 1.55
CA THR A 6 32.06 -32.20 1.23
C THR A 6 33.45 -32.51 1.77
N LEU A 7 33.57 -33.57 2.58
CA LEU A 7 34.86 -34.09 3.03
C LEU A 7 35.55 -34.80 1.85
N VAL A 8 36.65 -34.23 1.37
CA VAL A 8 37.37 -34.77 0.19
C VAL A 8 38.38 -35.83 0.60
N ARG A 9 39.04 -35.66 1.71
CA ARG A 9 40.08 -36.58 2.19
C ARG A 9 40.25 -36.49 3.71
N LEU A 10 40.39 -37.65 4.33
CA LEU A 10 40.78 -37.78 5.73
C LEU A 10 42.09 -38.56 5.79
N ASN A 11 43.16 -38.01 6.34
CA ASN A 11 44.37 -38.67 6.65
C ASN A 11 44.55 -38.74 8.16
N ASP A 12 44.67 -39.95 8.67
CA ASP A 12 44.97 -40.21 10.11
C ASP A 12 46.38 -40.82 10.19
N SER A 13 47.27 -40.14 10.86
CA SER A 13 48.66 -40.58 11.11
C SER A 13 48.91 -40.86 12.57
N GLY A 14 47.88 -41.20 13.34
CA GLY A 14 48.00 -41.61 14.76
C GLY A 14 48.20 -40.48 15.77
N ASN A 15 48.91 -39.42 15.40
CA ASN A 15 49.12 -38.24 16.23
C ASN A 15 48.51 -36.97 15.60
N GLU A 16 48.08 -37.01 14.37
CA GLU A 16 47.55 -35.87 13.64
C GLU A 16 46.49 -36.31 12.65
N ILE A 17 45.28 -35.72 12.74
CA ILE A 17 44.19 -35.94 11.80
C ILE A 17 44.11 -34.75 10.88
N ARG A 18 44.38 -34.93 9.61
CA ARG A 18 44.19 -33.89 8.56
C ARG A 18 42.96 -34.17 7.74
N ALA A 19 41.99 -33.28 7.80
CA ALA A 19 40.79 -33.33 6.97
C ALA A 19 40.88 -32.23 5.89
N ILE A 20 40.73 -32.63 4.63
CA ILE A 20 40.56 -31.71 3.52
C ILE A 20 39.07 -31.61 3.23
N ILE A 21 38.54 -30.43 3.50
CA ILE A 21 37.12 -30.12 3.28
C ILE A 21 37.04 -29.16 2.08
N GLN A 22 36.33 -29.59 1.05
CA GLN A 22 35.99 -28.71 -0.05
C GLN A 22 34.85 -27.80 0.43
N LYS A 23 35.14 -26.54 0.53
CA LYS A 23 34.11 -25.52 0.73
C LYS A 23 33.33 -25.41 -0.58
N GLU A 24 32.08 -25.82 -0.57
CA GLU A 24 31.19 -25.40 -1.67
C GLU A 24 31.17 -23.87 -1.64
N GLU A 25 31.62 -23.26 -2.74
CA GLU A 25 31.31 -21.86 -2.99
C GLU A 25 29.81 -21.77 -2.90
N ASN A 26 29.32 -20.94 -1.98
CA ASN A 26 27.93 -20.50 -2.07
C ASN A 26 27.79 -20.03 -3.51
N LYS A 27 27.19 -20.84 -4.38
CA LYS A 27 26.52 -20.31 -5.54
C LYS A 27 25.65 -19.24 -4.92
N ASN A 28 26.05 -17.97 -5.10
CA ASN A 28 25.14 -16.87 -4.91
C ASN A 28 23.89 -17.33 -5.60
N ILE A 29 22.92 -17.78 -4.82
CA ILE A 29 21.57 -17.86 -5.33
C ILE A 29 21.35 -16.39 -5.67
N GLU A 30 21.59 -16.03 -6.93
CA GLU A 30 20.94 -14.89 -7.50
C GLU A 30 19.48 -15.18 -7.27
N VAL A 31 18.99 -14.65 -6.16
CA VAL A 31 17.57 -14.50 -5.96
C VAL A 31 17.19 -13.56 -7.09
N THR A 32 16.95 -14.15 -8.26
CA THR A 32 16.28 -13.46 -9.33
C THR A 32 14.95 -13.04 -8.68
N HIS A 33 14.93 -11.83 -8.16
CA HIS A 33 13.70 -11.19 -7.68
C HIS A 33 12.84 -10.97 -8.92
N THR A 34 12.25 -12.06 -9.41
CA THR A 34 11.20 -12.01 -10.45
C THR A 34 9.99 -11.25 -9.96
N LYS A 35 9.90 -11.05 -8.63
CA LYS A 35 8.85 -10.29 -7.97
C LYS A 35 9.38 -8.90 -7.62
N ASN A 36 8.91 -7.88 -8.31
CA ASN A 36 9.28 -6.48 -8.07
C ASN A 36 8.07 -5.62 -7.70
N GLY A 37 7.02 -6.24 -7.17
CA GLY A 37 5.81 -5.54 -6.80
C GLY A 37 5.87 -4.97 -5.38
N THR A 38 5.11 -3.90 -5.18
CA THR A 38 4.73 -3.35 -3.87
C THR A 38 3.22 -3.30 -3.80
N THR A 39 2.65 -3.90 -2.74
CA THR A 39 1.23 -3.75 -2.46
C THR A 39 1.02 -2.98 -1.17
N ILE A 40 0.03 -2.12 -1.16
CA ILE A 40 -0.37 -1.33 0.00
C ILE A 40 -1.85 -1.55 0.24
N VAL A 41 -2.23 -2.04 1.41
CA VAL A 41 -3.61 -1.97 1.87
C VAL A 41 -3.82 -0.65 2.58
N LEU A 42 -4.65 0.21 2.01
CA LEU A 42 -5.12 1.41 2.67
C LEU A 42 -6.47 1.12 3.32
N PHE A 43 -6.43 0.90 4.62
CA PHE A 43 -7.60 0.65 5.47
C PHE A 43 -8.09 1.94 6.14
N SER A 44 -7.16 2.80 6.53
CA SER A 44 -7.45 4.00 7.31
C SER A 44 -8.13 5.09 6.49
N GLY A 45 -9.09 5.77 7.12
CA GLY A 45 -9.76 6.96 6.59
C GLY A 45 -9.13 8.28 7.02
N GLU A 46 -7.88 8.26 7.50
CA GLU A 46 -7.19 9.41 8.05
C GLU A 46 -6.22 10.01 7.04
N LEU A 47 -6.22 11.34 6.93
CA LEU A 47 -5.46 12.08 5.93
C LEU A 47 -3.97 11.77 5.96
N ASP A 48 -3.36 11.81 7.14
CA ASP A 48 -1.92 11.60 7.34
C ASP A 48 -1.49 10.20 6.92
N LYS A 49 -2.30 9.18 7.20
CA LYS A 49 -2.04 7.81 6.77
C LYS A 49 -2.22 7.63 5.26
N ALA A 50 -3.25 8.23 4.69
CA ALA A 50 -3.45 8.20 3.24
C ALA A 50 -2.33 8.94 2.50
N VAL A 51 -1.88 10.10 3.00
CA VAL A 51 -0.72 10.83 2.47
C VAL A 51 0.53 9.97 2.55
N ALA A 52 0.80 9.32 3.69
CA ALA A 52 1.95 8.42 3.84
C ALA A 52 1.89 7.25 2.83
N ALA A 53 0.73 6.63 2.65
CA ALA A 53 0.54 5.56 1.67
C ALA A 53 0.87 6.02 0.25
N MET A 54 0.41 7.20 -0.15
CA MET A 54 0.66 7.75 -1.50
C MET A 54 2.13 8.17 -1.70
N ILE A 55 2.78 8.73 -0.68
CA ILE A 55 4.22 9.05 -0.74
C ILE A 55 5.04 7.76 -0.92
N ILE A 56 4.72 6.71 -0.17
CA ILE A 56 5.39 5.41 -0.31
C ILE A 56 5.14 4.82 -1.70
N ALA A 57 3.91 4.89 -2.20
CA ALA A 57 3.55 4.38 -3.51
C ALA A 57 4.31 5.10 -4.64
N ASN A 58 4.32 6.43 -4.62
CA ASN A 58 5.05 7.24 -5.59
C ASN A 58 6.57 6.98 -5.52
N GLY A 59 7.13 6.87 -4.31
CA GLY A 59 8.54 6.53 -4.10
C GLY A 59 8.89 5.14 -4.60
N ALA A 60 8.05 4.15 -4.35
CA ALA A 60 8.23 2.79 -4.85
C ALA A 60 8.14 2.75 -6.39
N LYS A 61 7.22 3.50 -6.98
CA LYS A 61 7.10 3.59 -8.44
C LYS A 61 8.32 4.28 -9.07
N ALA A 62 8.80 5.36 -8.46
CA ALA A 62 10.03 6.03 -8.89
C ALA A 62 11.27 5.11 -8.79
N ALA A 63 11.27 4.14 -7.87
CA ALA A 63 12.28 3.10 -7.77
C ALA A 63 12.09 1.94 -8.78
N GLY A 64 11.18 2.08 -9.74
CA GLY A 64 10.94 1.09 -10.80
C GLY A 64 10.11 -0.12 -10.37
N ARG A 65 9.35 -0.02 -9.27
CA ARG A 65 8.50 -1.11 -8.79
C ARG A 65 7.09 -1.05 -9.41
N ASP A 66 6.47 -2.21 -9.52
CA ASP A 66 5.03 -2.26 -9.81
C ASP A 66 4.25 -2.06 -8.51
N VAL A 67 3.37 -1.06 -8.48
CA VAL A 67 2.69 -0.66 -7.26
C VAL A 67 1.18 -0.81 -7.42
N THR A 68 0.57 -1.47 -6.41
CA THR A 68 -0.88 -1.63 -6.32
C THR A 68 -1.34 -1.19 -4.92
N ILE A 69 -2.34 -0.31 -4.87
CA ILE A 69 -2.98 0.12 -3.63
C ILE A 69 -4.39 -0.46 -3.59
N PHE A 70 -4.67 -1.27 -2.58
CA PHE A 70 -5.97 -1.85 -2.31
C PHE A 70 -6.65 -1.03 -1.20
N CYS A 71 -7.66 -0.25 -1.58
CA CYS A 71 -8.42 0.58 -0.64
C CYS A 71 -9.63 -0.19 -0.14
N THR A 72 -9.74 -0.31 1.16
CA THR A 72 -10.83 -1.04 1.83
C THR A 72 -11.37 -0.24 3.01
N PHE A 73 -12.62 -0.46 3.37
CA PHE A 73 -13.31 0.25 4.47
C PHE A 73 -13.11 1.78 4.39
N TRP A 74 -12.55 2.38 5.46
CA TRP A 74 -12.37 3.82 5.56
C TRP A 74 -11.40 4.37 4.50
N GLY A 75 -10.46 3.55 4.02
CA GLY A 75 -9.51 3.90 2.95
C GLY A 75 -10.18 4.22 1.62
N LEU A 76 -11.41 3.73 1.38
CA LEU A 76 -12.20 4.09 0.20
C LEU A 76 -12.45 5.59 0.07
N ASN A 77 -12.42 6.33 1.20
CA ASN A 77 -12.62 7.79 1.18
C ASN A 77 -11.51 8.53 0.43
N ALA A 78 -10.31 7.96 0.36
CA ALA A 78 -9.20 8.52 -0.43
C ALA A 78 -9.48 8.47 -1.94
N LEU A 79 -10.29 7.51 -2.39
CA LEU A 79 -10.65 7.31 -3.80
C LEU A 79 -11.88 8.09 -4.25
N LYS A 80 -12.56 8.81 -3.35
CA LYS A 80 -13.74 9.61 -3.73
C LYS A 80 -13.36 10.76 -4.66
N LYS A 81 -14.29 11.14 -5.54
CA LYS A 81 -14.14 12.32 -6.39
C LYS A 81 -13.96 13.58 -5.53
N THR A 82 -13.09 14.47 -5.97
CA THR A 82 -12.83 15.75 -5.26
C THR A 82 -14.08 16.63 -5.26
N GLN A 83 -14.84 16.62 -6.36
CA GLN A 83 -16.14 17.28 -6.45
C GLN A 83 -17.22 16.26 -6.07
N SER A 84 -17.81 16.45 -4.90
CA SER A 84 -18.87 15.60 -4.37
C SER A 84 -20.12 15.67 -5.24
N GLN A 85 -20.45 14.60 -5.91
CA GLN A 85 -21.79 14.40 -6.46
C GLN A 85 -22.68 13.87 -5.33
N ARG A 86 -23.71 14.63 -4.95
CA ARG A 86 -24.70 14.18 -3.96
C ARG A 86 -25.60 13.13 -4.60
N ILE A 87 -25.27 11.87 -4.36
CA ILE A 87 -26.12 10.75 -4.76
C ILE A 87 -27.17 10.54 -3.67
N LYS A 88 -28.45 10.47 -4.07
CA LYS A 88 -29.55 10.21 -3.12
C LYS A 88 -29.50 8.75 -2.65
N LYS A 89 -28.97 8.52 -1.44
CA LYS A 89 -28.94 7.21 -0.80
C LYS A 89 -30.17 6.98 0.08
N LYS A 90 -30.52 5.70 0.31
CA LYS A 90 -31.64 5.28 1.17
C LYS A 90 -31.16 4.37 2.30
N GLY A 91 -31.91 4.31 3.40
CA GLY A 91 -31.62 3.40 4.51
C GLY A 91 -30.29 3.69 5.22
N ILE A 92 -29.59 2.61 5.59
CA ILE A 92 -28.31 2.65 6.34
C ILE A 92 -27.22 3.37 5.54
N ALA A 93 -27.19 3.25 4.22
CA ALA A 93 -26.24 3.94 3.37
C ALA A 93 -26.29 5.47 3.50
N LYS A 94 -27.48 6.03 3.80
CA LYS A 94 -27.64 7.47 4.08
C LYS A 94 -26.96 7.88 5.39
N LEU A 95 -26.97 7.00 6.39
CA LEU A 95 -26.30 7.26 7.68
C LEU A 95 -24.78 7.29 7.51
N PHE A 96 -24.23 6.33 6.76
CA PHE A 96 -22.81 6.33 6.41
C PHE A 96 -22.42 7.57 5.61
N ASP A 97 -23.24 7.98 4.64
CA ASP A 97 -22.99 9.17 3.82
C ASP A 97 -22.89 10.46 4.66
N PHE A 98 -23.66 10.54 5.74
CA PHE A 98 -23.59 11.67 6.68
C PHE A 98 -22.32 11.63 7.55
N MET A 99 -21.85 10.43 7.91
CA MET A 99 -20.70 10.26 8.82
C MET A 99 -19.36 10.25 8.09
N LEU A 100 -19.34 9.82 6.83
CA LEU A 100 -18.11 9.69 6.06
C LEU A 100 -17.72 11.02 5.38
N PRO A 101 -16.42 11.31 5.27
CA PRO A 101 -15.97 12.40 4.43
C PRO A 101 -16.41 12.15 2.99
N ASN A 102 -17.01 13.14 2.37
CA ASN A 102 -17.51 13.06 1.00
C ASN A 102 -16.45 13.37 -0.06
N SER A 103 -15.21 13.59 0.35
CA SER A 103 -14.09 13.88 -0.54
C SER A 103 -12.75 13.63 0.18
N PRO A 104 -11.66 13.30 -0.53
CA PRO A 104 -10.32 13.15 0.05
C PRO A 104 -9.84 14.43 0.76
N ILE A 105 -10.30 15.58 0.30
CA ILE A 105 -9.97 16.88 0.92
C ILE A 105 -10.53 17.00 2.33
N LYS A 106 -11.61 16.30 2.65
CA LYS A 106 -12.29 16.38 3.96
C LYS A 106 -11.92 15.28 4.93
N MET A 107 -10.97 14.43 4.57
CA MET A 107 -10.48 13.37 5.48
C MET A 107 -9.87 14.00 6.73
N PRO A 108 -10.24 13.50 7.94
CA PRO A 108 -9.67 13.97 9.20
C PRO A 108 -8.22 13.50 9.35
N ILE A 109 -7.46 14.12 10.23
CA ILE A 109 -6.15 13.61 10.68
C ILE A 109 -6.34 12.62 11.84
N SER A 110 -5.38 11.70 12.02
CA SER A 110 -5.44 10.62 13.01
C SER A 110 -5.45 11.12 14.46
N LYS A 111 -4.65 12.14 14.74
CA LYS A 111 -4.49 12.73 16.08
C LYS A 111 -4.56 14.25 15.99
N MET A 112 -4.85 14.89 17.13
CA MET A 112 -4.89 16.35 17.24
C MET A 112 -5.90 17.03 16.29
N ASN A 113 -6.98 16.34 15.92
CA ASN A 113 -7.96 16.90 14.99
C ASN A 113 -8.70 18.11 15.58
N MET A 114 -8.92 18.17 16.90
CA MET A 114 -9.45 19.31 17.65
C MET A 114 -10.59 20.05 16.90
N PHE A 115 -11.66 19.34 16.57
CA PHE A 115 -12.79 19.85 15.76
C PHE A 115 -12.40 20.36 14.37
N GLY A 116 -11.32 19.84 13.78
CA GLY A 116 -10.85 20.20 12.43
C GLY A 116 -9.73 21.25 12.39
N VAL A 117 -9.43 21.92 13.50
CA VAL A 117 -8.33 22.91 13.57
C VAL A 117 -6.99 22.26 13.25
N GLY A 118 -6.71 21.07 13.79
CA GLY A 118 -5.49 20.34 13.51
C GLY A 118 -5.36 19.94 12.04
N ASN A 119 -6.46 19.58 11.38
CA ASN A 119 -6.49 19.29 9.96
C ASN A 119 -6.11 20.53 9.12
N LEU A 120 -6.66 21.69 9.46
CA LEU A 120 -6.32 22.97 8.79
C LEU A 120 -4.84 23.32 8.97
N MET A 121 -4.33 23.18 10.20
CA MET A 121 -2.92 23.41 10.53
C MET A 121 -2.01 22.47 9.75
N MET A 122 -2.32 21.18 9.71
CA MET A 122 -1.52 20.18 8.96
C MET A 122 -1.43 20.56 7.48
N ARG A 123 -2.54 20.89 6.84
CA ARG A 123 -2.57 21.31 5.43
C ARG A 123 -1.77 22.59 5.19
N TYR A 124 -1.86 23.55 6.10
CA TYR A 124 -1.06 24.76 6.03
C TYR A 124 0.45 24.46 6.10
N VAL A 125 0.86 23.60 7.03
CA VAL A 125 2.27 23.19 7.17
C VAL A 125 2.74 22.41 5.95
N MET A 126 1.94 21.47 5.43
CA MET A 126 2.24 20.72 4.20
C MET A 126 2.50 21.71 3.05
N LYS A 127 1.60 22.65 2.83
CA LYS A 127 1.77 23.69 1.78
C LYS A 127 3.04 24.51 1.99
N LYS A 128 3.32 24.94 3.23
CA LYS A 128 4.54 25.73 3.56
C LYS A 128 5.83 24.93 3.33
N LYS A 129 5.77 23.62 3.45
CA LYS A 129 6.90 22.69 3.28
C LYS A 129 6.97 22.08 1.87
N ASN A 130 6.14 22.55 0.94
CA ASN A 130 6.02 22.01 -0.42
C ASN A 130 5.72 20.50 -0.44
N VAL A 131 4.90 20.03 0.49
CA VAL A 131 4.33 18.69 0.47
C VAL A 131 2.98 18.77 -0.23
N ASP A 132 2.82 18.01 -1.31
CA ASP A 132 1.60 17.98 -2.09
C ASP A 132 0.41 17.48 -1.26
N ASP A 133 -0.78 17.95 -1.60
CA ASP A 133 -2.00 17.48 -0.98
C ASP A 133 -2.38 16.06 -1.47
N LEU A 134 -3.28 15.41 -0.75
CA LEU A 134 -3.67 14.03 -1.06
C LEU A 134 -4.21 13.85 -2.49
N PRO A 135 -5.10 14.71 -3.02
CA PRO A 135 -5.54 14.61 -4.41
C PRO A 135 -4.39 14.68 -5.42
N SER A 136 -3.44 15.58 -5.22
CA SER A 136 -2.26 15.72 -6.09
C SER A 136 -1.36 14.49 -6.03
N LEU A 137 -1.10 13.95 -4.84
CA LEU A 137 -0.33 12.71 -4.67
C LEU A 137 -0.99 11.50 -5.34
N ILE A 138 -2.32 11.41 -5.27
CA ILE A 138 -3.07 10.34 -5.96
C ILE A 138 -2.97 10.50 -7.47
N ASN A 139 -3.11 11.72 -7.99
CA ASN A 139 -2.96 11.98 -9.43
C ASN A 139 -1.57 11.59 -9.92
N GLN A 140 -0.52 11.99 -9.21
CA GLN A 140 0.86 11.60 -9.52
C GLN A 140 1.03 10.07 -9.52
N ALA A 141 0.43 9.39 -8.54
CA ALA A 141 0.48 7.93 -8.47
C ALA A 141 -0.16 7.28 -9.71
N VAL A 142 -1.34 7.74 -10.10
CA VAL A 142 -2.03 7.23 -11.29
C VAL A 142 -1.26 7.54 -12.58
N GLU A 143 -0.76 8.74 -12.75
CA GLU A 143 0.06 9.15 -13.90
C GLU A 143 1.33 8.30 -14.04
N GLN A 144 1.91 7.87 -12.93
CA GLN A 144 3.05 6.96 -12.90
C GLN A 144 2.66 5.48 -13.11
N GLY A 145 1.37 5.17 -13.21
CA GLY A 145 0.87 3.80 -13.42
C GLY A 145 0.76 2.98 -12.13
N VAL A 146 0.54 3.62 -10.98
CA VAL A 146 0.10 2.94 -9.76
C VAL A 146 -1.34 2.48 -9.96
N LYS A 147 -1.63 1.21 -9.66
CA LYS A 147 -2.98 0.67 -9.71
C LYS A 147 -3.73 0.98 -8.40
N LEU A 148 -4.91 1.55 -8.53
CA LEU A 148 -5.82 1.81 -7.42
C LEU A 148 -6.99 0.84 -7.49
N ILE A 149 -7.19 0.04 -6.45
CA ILE A 149 -8.28 -0.96 -6.39
C ILE A 149 -9.21 -0.63 -5.23
N ALA A 150 -10.48 -0.46 -5.53
CA ALA A 150 -11.54 -0.34 -4.54
C ALA A 150 -12.12 -1.72 -4.18
N CYS A 151 -12.17 -2.03 -2.89
CA CYS A 151 -12.75 -3.26 -2.38
C CYS A 151 -14.26 -3.25 -2.55
N THR A 152 -14.80 -4.10 -3.43
CA THR A 152 -16.24 -4.18 -3.71
C THR A 152 -17.06 -4.55 -2.49
N MET A 153 -16.61 -5.50 -1.68
CA MET A 153 -17.28 -5.88 -0.43
C MET A 153 -17.39 -4.68 0.54
N SER A 154 -16.32 -3.92 0.70
CA SER A 154 -16.34 -2.74 1.57
C SER A 154 -17.21 -1.60 1.01
N MET A 155 -17.28 -1.47 -0.32
CA MET A 155 -18.21 -0.54 -0.97
C MET A 155 -19.66 -0.90 -0.62
N ASP A 156 -20.03 -2.18 -0.74
CA ASP A 156 -21.36 -2.66 -0.42
C ASP A 156 -21.72 -2.44 1.05
N VAL A 157 -20.82 -2.79 1.97
CA VAL A 157 -21.03 -2.63 3.43
C VAL A 157 -21.20 -1.16 3.81
N MET A 158 -20.41 -0.25 3.21
CA MET A 158 -20.41 1.17 3.54
C MET A 158 -21.37 1.99 2.68
N GLY A 159 -22.05 1.35 1.70
CA GLY A 159 -22.96 2.01 0.79
C GLY A 159 -22.27 3.06 -0.10
N ILE A 160 -21.03 2.82 -0.48
CA ILE A 160 -20.27 3.65 -1.41
C ILE A 160 -20.51 3.13 -2.82
N THR A 161 -20.93 3.99 -3.74
CA THR A 161 -21.20 3.61 -5.12
C THR A 161 -20.03 3.95 -6.04
N LYS A 162 -20.00 3.34 -7.23
CA LYS A 162 -18.94 3.58 -8.22
C LYS A 162 -18.88 5.03 -8.68
N GLU A 163 -20.04 5.67 -8.77
CA GLU A 163 -20.19 7.05 -9.22
C GLU A 163 -19.52 8.06 -8.24
N GLU A 164 -19.37 7.67 -6.97
CA GLU A 164 -18.69 8.49 -5.96
C GLU A 164 -17.17 8.42 -6.09
N LEU A 165 -16.65 7.34 -6.70
CA LEU A 165 -15.22 7.10 -6.84
C LEU A 165 -14.67 7.69 -8.13
N ARG A 166 -13.36 7.88 -8.15
CA ARG A 166 -12.58 8.30 -9.33
C ARG A 166 -12.81 7.31 -10.48
N ASP A 167 -12.70 7.80 -11.69
CA ASP A 167 -12.95 6.98 -12.89
C ASP A 167 -11.75 6.07 -13.24
N ASP A 168 -10.56 6.33 -12.65
CA ASP A 168 -9.31 5.61 -12.83
C ASP A 168 -9.09 4.50 -11.78
N VAL A 169 -10.16 4.07 -11.09
CA VAL A 169 -10.12 3.04 -10.06
C VAL A 169 -10.61 1.70 -10.62
N GLU A 170 -9.85 0.65 -10.37
CA GLU A 170 -10.25 -0.73 -10.60
C GLU A 170 -11.12 -1.23 -9.42
N TYR A 171 -11.98 -2.20 -9.69
CA TYR A 171 -12.86 -2.79 -8.67
C TYR A 171 -12.51 -4.26 -8.48
N GLY A 172 -12.26 -4.65 -7.23
CA GLY A 172 -11.87 -6.02 -6.93
C GLY A 172 -12.18 -6.43 -5.49
N GLY A 173 -12.20 -7.72 -5.27
CA GLY A 173 -12.27 -8.31 -3.93
C GLY A 173 -10.89 -8.71 -3.41
N VAL A 174 -10.86 -9.34 -2.23
CA VAL A 174 -9.63 -9.83 -1.59
C VAL A 174 -8.84 -10.79 -2.49
N GLY A 175 -9.53 -11.60 -3.32
CA GLY A 175 -8.86 -12.50 -4.26
C GLY A 175 -8.00 -11.77 -5.28
N ALA A 176 -8.50 -10.66 -5.83
CA ALA A 176 -7.69 -9.81 -6.73
C ALA A 176 -6.46 -9.24 -6.00
N TYR A 177 -6.63 -8.76 -4.76
CA TYR A 177 -5.52 -8.27 -3.94
C TYR A 177 -4.46 -9.36 -3.71
N ILE A 178 -4.85 -10.58 -3.35
CA ILE A 178 -3.94 -11.70 -3.14
C ILE A 178 -3.12 -11.99 -4.41
N GLY A 179 -3.76 -11.98 -5.60
CA GLY A 179 -3.04 -12.14 -6.86
C GLY A 179 -1.92 -11.11 -7.08
N TYR A 180 -2.13 -9.87 -6.64
CA TYR A 180 -1.06 -8.85 -6.68
C TYR A 180 0.01 -9.08 -5.61
N THR A 181 -0.35 -9.58 -4.42
CA THR A 181 0.64 -9.88 -3.38
C THR A 181 1.58 -11.02 -3.77
N GLU A 182 1.10 -11.98 -4.56
CA GLU A 182 1.92 -13.07 -5.08
C GLU A 182 3.02 -12.58 -6.02
N GLN A 183 2.83 -11.43 -6.66
CA GLN A 183 3.81 -10.78 -7.54
C GLN A 183 4.65 -9.72 -6.82
N ALA A 184 4.36 -9.46 -5.55
CA ALA A 184 5.03 -8.46 -4.74
C ALA A 184 6.01 -9.11 -3.74
N ASN A 185 7.07 -8.39 -3.43
CA ASN A 185 8.01 -8.72 -2.36
C ASN A 185 8.01 -7.66 -1.24
N HIS A 186 7.16 -6.65 -1.35
CA HIS A 186 6.96 -5.61 -0.35
C HIS A 186 5.47 -5.34 -0.16
N ASN A 187 4.96 -5.64 1.03
CA ASN A 187 3.54 -5.55 1.33
C ASN A 187 3.33 -4.71 2.60
N LEU A 188 2.45 -3.73 2.54
CA LEU A 188 2.15 -2.82 3.65
C LEU A 188 0.67 -2.80 3.96
N PHE A 189 0.35 -2.58 5.24
CA PHE A 189 -0.99 -2.33 5.74
C PHE A 189 -1.00 -1.00 6.53
N ILE A 190 -1.83 -0.03 6.10
CA ILE A 190 -1.89 1.34 6.63
C ILE A 190 -3.32 1.73 7.02
#